data_6e14ef48a7404479ca75d8202c9d179d
#
_entry.id   6e14ef48a7404479ca75d8202c9d179d
#
_cell.length_a   1.000
_cell.length_b   1.000
_cell.length_c   1.000
_cell.angle_alpha   90.00
_cell.angle_beta   90.00
_cell.angle_gamma   90.00
#
_symmetry.space_group_name_H-M   'P 1'
#
loop_
_entity.id
_entity.type
_entity.pdbx_description
1 polymer ?
#
loop_
_entity_poly.entity_id
_entity_poly.type
_entity_poly.pdbx_seq_one_letter_code
_entity_poly.pdbx_strand_id
1 'polypeptide(L)'
;GVFATLGFLAFRQGVAVSDLDGIAGVGLSFVPFPAIVSEMPGGPIFGALFFGSLAMAGFTSLVSVLQVVIAAAQEKLSISRRAAAVGIGGVSAVLSILFFSTTTGLLALDVTDMWTNNIGIVASAVIMTIVVIWVLRRGPELRYHLNALSTFPVGRVWIGLVGVLAPLVLGYMLVARIITLITEGYDTYPFWYLGVFGWGAIAVLVIGAVVGTLVPWRHSPDPYRAWPPYPPEPDASRNKEAGR
;
A
#
# COMPACT_ATOMS: atom_id res chain seq x y z
N GLY A 1 18.69 -11.51 10.14
CA GLY A 1 18.34 -10.83 11.40
C GLY A 1 17.11 -11.44 12.03
N VAL A 2 15.89 -11.11 11.58
CA VAL A 2 14.62 -11.43 12.26
C VAL A 2 14.44 -12.93 12.55
N PHE A 3 14.64 -13.80 11.58
CA PHE A 3 14.48 -15.24 11.79
C PHE A 3 15.53 -15.84 12.75
N ALA A 4 16.73 -15.28 12.79
CA ALA A 4 17.75 -15.72 13.75
C ALA A 4 17.38 -15.35 15.18
N THR A 5 16.82 -14.15 15.38
CA THR A 5 16.36 -13.71 16.71
C THR A 5 15.13 -14.47 17.18
N LEU A 6 14.18 -14.75 16.28
CA LEU A 6 13.02 -15.61 16.58
C LEU A 6 13.44 -17.04 16.91
N GLY A 7 14.39 -17.61 16.14
CA GLY A 7 14.94 -18.93 16.43
C GLY A 7 15.66 -18.99 17.80
N PHE A 8 16.37 -17.93 18.19
CA PHE A 8 16.97 -17.83 19.51
C PHE A 8 15.90 -17.78 20.62
N LEU A 9 14.84 -16.98 20.43
CA LEU A 9 13.73 -16.90 21.39
C LEU A 9 13.02 -18.25 21.54
N ALA A 10 12.69 -18.91 20.42
CA ALA A 10 12.06 -20.23 20.40
C ALA A 10 12.91 -21.28 21.11
N PHE A 11 14.24 -21.28 20.86
CA PHE A 11 15.18 -22.16 21.54
C PHE A 11 15.21 -21.91 23.05
N ARG A 12 15.21 -20.66 23.47
CA ARG A 12 15.19 -20.27 24.89
C ARG A 12 13.91 -20.69 25.61
N GLN A 13 12.78 -20.61 24.93
CA GLN A 13 11.46 -20.99 25.46
C GLN A 13 11.17 -22.50 25.32
N GLY A 14 12.00 -23.24 24.58
CA GLY A 14 11.82 -24.67 24.35
C GLY A 14 10.62 -25.02 23.47
N VAL A 15 10.21 -24.08 22.60
CA VAL A 15 9.06 -24.23 21.67
C VAL A 15 9.53 -24.12 20.21
N ALA A 16 8.68 -24.55 19.26
CA ALA A 16 8.97 -24.31 17.85
C ALA A 16 8.74 -22.82 17.49
N VAL A 17 9.42 -22.34 16.46
CA VAL A 17 9.24 -20.94 16.01
C VAL A 17 7.78 -20.69 15.62
N SER A 18 7.08 -21.69 15.08
CA SER A 18 5.65 -21.62 14.74
C SER A 18 4.71 -21.44 15.92
N ASP A 19 5.17 -21.83 17.12
CA ASP A 19 4.36 -21.82 18.34
C ASP A 19 4.58 -20.55 19.19
N LEU A 20 5.42 -19.62 18.70
CA LEU A 20 5.59 -18.32 19.32
C LEU A 20 4.39 -17.42 19.02
N ASP A 21 3.87 -16.76 20.03
CA ASP A 21 2.80 -15.77 19.85
C ASP A 21 3.30 -14.51 19.11
N GLY A 22 2.46 -13.98 18.24
CA GLY A 22 2.69 -12.69 17.58
C GLY A 22 3.84 -12.67 16.57
N ILE A 23 4.20 -13.81 15.96
CA ILE A 23 5.30 -13.91 14.98
C ILE A 23 4.99 -13.32 13.59
N ALA A 24 3.76 -12.91 13.36
CA ALA A 24 3.31 -12.33 12.10
C ALA A 24 2.68 -10.95 12.31
N GLY A 25 2.60 -10.18 11.23
CA GLY A 25 1.94 -8.88 11.24
C GLY A 25 2.57 -7.87 12.20
N VAL A 26 1.73 -7.01 12.73
CA VAL A 26 2.11 -5.92 13.66
C VAL A 26 2.60 -6.50 14.99
N GLY A 27 2.05 -7.64 15.43
CA GLY A 27 2.38 -8.33 16.68
C GLY A 27 3.88 -8.62 16.83
N LEU A 28 4.56 -8.95 15.74
CA LEU A 28 5.99 -9.27 15.72
C LEU A 28 6.85 -8.20 16.40
N SER A 29 6.56 -6.93 16.16
CA SER A 29 7.32 -5.82 16.71
C SER A 29 7.00 -5.53 18.18
N PHE A 30 5.84 -5.91 18.67
CA PHE A 30 5.35 -5.53 19.98
C PHE A 30 5.37 -6.66 21.01
N VAL A 31 5.50 -7.92 20.59
CA VAL A 31 5.53 -9.09 21.49
C VAL A 31 6.92 -9.74 21.50
N PRO A 32 7.41 -10.38 20.41
CA PRO A 32 8.70 -11.08 20.45
C PRO A 32 9.91 -10.14 20.61
N PHE A 33 9.94 -8.99 19.91
CA PHE A 33 11.11 -8.12 19.98
C PHE A 33 11.36 -7.50 21.37
N PRO A 34 10.37 -6.97 22.10
CA PRO A 34 10.58 -6.56 23.49
C PRO A 34 11.07 -7.68 24.40
N ALA A 35 10.53 -8.91 24.24
CA ALA A 35 10.97 -10.06 25.00
C ALA A 35 12.45 -10.40 24.74
N ILE A 36 12.86 -10.43 23.46
CA ILE A 36 14.26 -10.66 23.06
C ILE A 36 15.18 -9.58 23.65
N VAL A 37 14.81 -8.32 23.49
CA VAL A 37 15.60 -7.17 23.97
C VAL A 37 15.77 -7.20 25.48
N SER A 38 14.74 -7.62 26.24
CA SER A 38 14.81 -7.69 27.71
C SER A 38 15.82 -8.74 28.23
N GLU A 39 16.09 -9.76 27.43
CA GLU A 39 17.05 -10.83 27.79
C GLU A 39 18.49 -10.56 27.31
N MET A 40 18.71 -9.51 26.51
CA MET A 40 20.02 -9.20 25.94
C MET A 40 20.92 -8.43 26.96
N PRO A 41 22.24 -8.70 26.98
CA PRO A 41 23.19 -7.84 27.68
C PRO A 41 23.14 -6.42 27.08
N GLY A 42 22.89 -5.40 27.90
CA GLY A 42 22.72 -4.02 27.43
C GLY A 42 21.35 -3.76 26.75
N GLY A 43 20.37 -4.62 26.99
CA GLY A 43 19.02 -4.56 26.43
C GLY A 43 18.37 -3.17 26.47
N PRO A 44 18.43 -2.41 27.59
CA PRO A 44 17.82 -1.07 27.62
C PRO A 44 18.38 -0.10 26.58
N ILE A 45 19.69 -0.11 26.34
CA ILE A 45 20.34 0.78 25.36
C ILE A 45 19.98 0.31 23.93
N PHE A 46 20.13 -0.99 23.67
CA PHE A 46 19.79 -1.57 22.39
C PHE A 46 18.30 -1.36 22.07
N GLY A 47 17.42 -1.59 23.05
CA GLY A 47 15.98 -1.38 22.90
C GLY A 47 15.61 0.08 22.59
N ALA A 48 16.22 1.04 23.29
CA ALA A 48 15.99 2.45 23.01
C ALA A 48 16.39 2.83 21.57
N LEU A 49 17.54 2.34 21.10
CA LEU A 49 17.99 2.58 19.72
C LEU A 49 17.11 1.87 18.70
N PHE A 50 16.75 0.60 18.93
CA PHE A 50 15.93 -0.19 18.04
C PHE A 50 14.51 0.38 17.90
N PHE A 51 13.81 0.57 19.02
CA PHE A 51 12.45 1.11 19.00
C PHE A 51 12.42 2.59 18.60
N GLY A 52 13.45 3.36 18.93
CA GLY A 52 13.60 4.73 18.43
C GLY A 52 13.76 4.79 16.92
N SER A 53 14.57 3.92 16.33
CA SER A 53 14.73 3.83 14.87
C SER A 53 13.44 3.33 14.20
N LEU A 54 12.74 2.38 14.81
CA LEU A 54 11.45 1.88 14.32
C LEU A 54 10.39 2.98 14.34
N ALA A 55 10.31 3.77 15.41
CA ALA A 55 9.40 4.91 15.51
C ALA A 55 9.69 5.99 14.46
N MET A 56 10.96 6.31 14.22
CA MET A 56 11.36 7.26 13.18
C MET A 56 11.01 6.75 11.78
N ALA A 57 11.27 5.47 11.49
CA ALA A 57 10.90 4.85 10.22
C ALA A 57 9.37 4.86 10.02
N GLY A 58 8.60 4.52 11.04
CA GLY A 58 7.14 4.57 11.02
C GLY A 58 6.62 6.00 10.79
N PHE A 59 7.21 6.99 11.46
CA PHE A 59 6.83 8.40 11.30
C PHE A 59 7.10 8.90 9.87
N THR A 60 8.26 8.63 9.32
CA THR A 60 8.60 9.05 7.94
C THR A 60 7.70 8.37 6.90
N SER A 61 7.38 7.09 7.10
CA SER A 61 6.42 6.35 6.26
C SER A 61 5.01 6.95 6.34
N LEU A 62 4.52 7.23 7.56
CA LEU A 62 3.21 7.86 7.78
C LEU A 62 3.10 9.20 7.06
N VAL A 63 4.12 10.07 7.19
CA VAL A 63 4.15 11.37 6.49
C VAL A 63 4.08 11.18 4.98
N SER A 64 4.82 10.22 4.43
CA SER A 64 4.84 9.95 2.98
C SER A 64 3.47 9.48 2.48
N VAL A 65 2.82 8.57 3.19
CA VAL A 65 1.47 8.07 2.82
C VAL A 65 0.42 9.18 2.92
N LEU A 66 0.43 9.95 4.01
CA LEU A 66 -0.50 11.07 4.19
C LEU A 66 -0.30 12.14 3.11
N GLN A 67 0.93 12.40 2.67
CA GLN A 67 1.21 13.41 1.64
C GLN A 67 0.52 13.08 0.31
N VAL A 68 0.42 11.81 -0.07
CA VAL A 68 -0.31 11.39 -1.29
C VAL A 68 -1.78 11.76 -1.21
N VAL A 69 -2.42 11.46 -0.08
CA VAL A 69 -3.85 11.77 0.15
C VAL A 69 -4.08 13.28 0.24
N ILE A 70 -3.17 14.01 0.92
CA ILE A 70 -3.20 15.47 1.02
C ILE A 70 -3.09 16.11 -0.37
N ALA A 71 -2.15 15.64 -1.21
CA ALA A 71 -1.98 16.15 -2.57
C ALA A 71 -3.25 15.91 -3.42
N ALA A 72 -3.81 14.71 -3.37
CA ALA A 72 -5.06 14.39 -4.08
C ALA A 72 -6.23 15.29 -3.64
N ALA A 73 -6.36 15.57 -2.34
CA ALA A 73 -7.38 16.47 -1.83
C ALA A 73 -7.15 17.93 -2.25
N GLN A 74 -5.90 18.39 -2.26
CA GLN A 74 -5.55 19.73 -2.75
C GLN A 74 -5.95 19.93 -4.20
N GLU A 75 -5.57 19.00 -5.07
CA GLU A 75 -5.88 19.06 -6.50
C GLU A 75 -7.39 19.01 -6.73
N LYS A 76 -8.08 18.09 -6.07
CA LYS A 76 -9.51 17.89 -6.29
C LYS A 76 -10.38 19.00 -5.73
N LEU A 77 -10.08 19.45 -4.50
CA LEU A 77 -10.90 20.42 -3.76
C LEU A 77 -10.38 21.86 -3.89
N SER A 78 -9.22 22.07 -4.50
CA SER A 78 -8.54 23.38 -4.61
C SER A 78 -8.38 24.10 -3.27
N ILE A 79 -8.01 23.32 -2.23
CA ILE A 79 -7.77 23.82 -0.88
C ILE A 79 -6.27 24.01 -0.62
N SER A 80 -5.93 24.87 0.33
CA SER A 80 -4.52 25.06 0.71
C SER A 80 -3.92 23.80 1.34
N ARG A 81 -2.60 23.63 1.19
CA ARG A 81 -1.87 22.48 1.77
C ARG A 81 -2.09 22.35 3.28
N ARG A 82 -2.13 23.49 3.99
CA ARG A 82 -2.35 23.49 5.45
C ARG A 82 -3.75 22.98 5.79
N ALA A 83 -4.79 23.46 5.07
CA ALA A 83 -6.17 23.02 5.29
C ALA A 83 -6.33 21.53 4.98
N ALA A 84 -5.77 21.03 3.89
CA ALA A 84 -5.78 19.61 3.55
C ALA A 84 -5.05 18.75 4.60
N ALA A 85 -3.86 19.18 5.04
CA ALA A 85 -3.08 18.46 6.03
C ALA A 85 -3.78 18.40 7.41
N VAL A 86 -4.35 19.52 7.87
CA VAL A 86 -5.10 19.57 9.15
C VAL A 86 -6.39 18.76 9.04
N GLY A 87 -7.12 18.88 7.93
CA GLY A 87 -8.37 18.14 7.73
C GLY A 87 -8.14 16.63 7.67
N ILE A 88 -7.28 16.17 6.77
CA ILE A 88 -7.01 14.73 6.59
C ILE A 88 -6.28 14.16 7.80
N GLY A 89 -5.22 14.84 8.27
CA GLY A 89 -4.47 14.40 9.44
C GLY A 89 -5.33 14.38 10.70
N GLY A 90 -6.18 15.41 10.90
CA GLY A 90 -7.11 15.47 12.03
C GLY A 90 -8.15 14.34 12.00
N VAL A 91 -8.79 14.11 10.86
CA VAL A 91 -9.75 13.00 10.71
C VAL A 91 -9.05 11.65 10.93
N SER A 92 -7.86 11.44 10.33
CA SER A 92 -7.09 10.21 10.54
C SER A 92 -6.70 10.02 12.01
N ALA A 93 -6.29 11.07 12.70
CA ALA A 93 -5.93 11.00 14.12
C ALA A 93 -7.15 10.64 15.00
N VAL A 94 -8.30 11.26 14.75
CA VAL A 94 -9.53 10.97 15.50
C VAL A 94 -9.97 9.52 15.27
N LEU A 95 -9.98 9.05 14.02
CA LEU A 95 -10.32 7.66 13.70
C LEU A 95 -9.33 6.69 14.35
N SER A 96 -8.02 6.99 14.29
CA SER A 96 -7.00 6.17 14.92
C SER A 96 -7.20 6.06 16.44
N ILE A 97 -7.51 7.16 17.12
CA ILE A 97 -7.78 7.16 18.55
C ILE A 97 -9.06 6.34 18.86
N LEU A 98 -10.12 6.51 18.08
CA LEU A 98 -11.37 5.80 18.33
C LEU A 98 -11.26 4.28 18.15
N PHE A 99 -10.53 3.85 17.13
CA PHE A 99 -10.44 2.42 16.78
C PHE A 99 -9.28 1.68 17.43
N PHE A 100 -8.14 2.34 17.64
CA PHE A 100 -6.91 1.66 18.03
C PHE A 100 -6.40 2.00 19.44
N SER A 101 -6.99 2.95 20.17
CA SER A 101 -6.56 3.27 21.54
C SER A 101 -7.25 2.43 22.63
N THR A 102 -7.98 1.40 22.24
CA THR A 102 -8.62 0.45 23.15
C THR A 102 -7.69 -0.72 23.50
N THR A 103 -8.02 -1.49 24.52
CA THR A 103 -7.27 -2.69 24.91
C THR A 103 -7.19 -3.75 23.79
N THR A 104 -8.16 -3.76 22.88
CA THR A 104 -8.20 -4.61 21.68
C THR A 104 -7.65 -3.91 20.43
N GLY A 105 -7.12 -2.71 20.58
CA GLY A 105 -6.70 -1.87 19.46
C GLY A 105 -5.57 -2.50 18.62
N LEU A 106 -4.64 -3.23 19.26
CA LEU A 106 -3.58 -3.95 18.55
C LEU A 106 -4.17 -5.06 17.66
N LEU A 107 -5.17 -5.78 18.17
CA LEU A 107 -5.86 -6.83 17.42
C LEU A 107 -6.66 -6.24 16.23
N ALA A 108 -7.34 -5.12 16.46
CA ALA A 108 -8.05 -4.40 15.41
C ALA A 108 -7.10 -3.90 14.32
N LEU A 109 -5.93 -3.40 14.73
CA LEU A 109 -4.88 -2.96 13.82
C LEU A 109 -4.35 -4.11 12.98
N ASP A 110 -4.07 -5.28 13.59
CA ASP A 110 -3.57 -6.47 12.91
C ASP A 110 -4.57 -6.95 11.83
N VAL A 111 -5.85 -7.08 12.19
CA VAL A 111 -6.89 -7.48 11.24
C VAL A 111 -7.03 -6.44 10.12
N THR A 112 -7.09 -5.14 10.44
CA THR A 112 -7.25 -4.09 9.43
C THR A 112 -6.04 -4.01 8.49
N ASP A 113 -4.84 -4.14 9.03
CA ASP A 113 -3.58 -4.17 8.26
C ASP A 113 -3.56 -5.36 7.30
N MET A 114 -3.88 -6.54 7.79
CA MET A 114 -3.92 -7.76 6.98
C MET A 114 -4.91 -7.65 5.82
N TRP A 115 -6.15 -7.16 6.05
CA TRP A 115 -7.14 -6.97 4.99
C TRP A 115 -6.73 -5.89 4.00
N THR A 116 -6.20 -4.78 4.49
CA THR A 116 -5.75 -3.67 3.63
C THR A 116 -4.61 -4.10 2.72
N ASN A 117 -3.60 -4.80 3.25
CA ASN A 117 -2.44 -5.24 2.48
C ASN A 117 -2.78 -6.39 1.52
N ASN A 118 -3.48 -7.42 1.98
CA ASN A 118 -3.70 -8.61 1.17
C ASN A 118 -4.90 -8.50 0.21
N ILE A 119 -5.90 -7.68 0.53
CA ILE A 119 -7.08 -7.50 -0.33
C ILE A 119 -7.06 -6.10 -0.95
N GLY A 120 -7.00 -5.03 -0.14
CA GLY A 120 -7.14 -3.66 -0.61
C GLY A 120 -6.09 -3.27 -1.64
N ILE A 121 -4.81 -3.42 -1.30
CA ILE A 121 -3.69 -3.06 -2.19
C ILE A 121 -3.65 -3.97 -3.41
N VAL A 122 -3.81 -5.28 -3.24
CA VAL A 122 -3.78 -6.24 -4.36
C VAL A 122 -4.94 -6.01 -5.31
N ALA A 123 -6.16 -5.81 -4.80
CA ALA A 123 -7.32 -5.51 -5.62
C ALA A 123 -7.15 -4.19 -6.39
N SER A 124 -6.64 -3.14 -5.75
CA SER A 124 -6.39 -1.86 -6.42
C SER A 124 -5.33 -1.99 -7.53
N ALA A 125 -4.27 -2.77 -7.31
CA ALA A 125 -3.24 -3.04 -8.32
C ALA A 125 -3.81 -3.79 -9.53
N VAL A 126 -4.63 -4.82 -9.31
CA VAL A 126 -5.31 -5.57 -10.38
C VAL A 126 -6.24 -4.66 -11.16
N ILE A 127 -7.11 -3.91 -10.47
CA ILE A 127 -8.07 -2.99 -11.10
C ILE A 127 -7.32 -1.93 -11.92
N MET A 128 -6.30 -1.29 -11.34
CA MET A 128 -5.52 -0.25 -12.02
C MET A 128 -4.85 -0.80 -13.28
N THR A 129 -4.26 -1.99 -13.22
CA THR A 129 -3.61 -2.62 -14.37
C THR A 129 -4.62 -2.93 -15.48
N ILE A 130 -5.78 -3.50 -15.14
CA ILE A 130 -6.84 -3.80 -16.10
C ILE A 130 -7.36 -2.49 -16.73
N VAL A 131 -7.66 -1.49 -15.91
CA VAL A 131 -8.20 -0.21 -16.41
C VAL A 131 -7.20 0.48 -17.35
N VAL A 132 -5.93 0.59 -16.95
CA VAL A 132 -4.94 1.32 -17.74
C VAL A 132 -4.59 0.59 -19.04
N ILE A 133 -4.38 -0.73 -18.98
CA ILE A 133 -3.90 -1.50 -20.14
C ILE A 133 -5.06 -1.91 -21.07
N TRP A 134 -6.20 -2.36 -20.53
CA TRP A 134 -7.28 -2.95 -21.32
C TRP A 134 -8.42 -1.96 -21.61
N VAL A 135 -8.84 -1.16 -20.64
CA VAL A 135 -9.95 -0.21 -20.81
C VAL A 135 -9.46 1.05 -21.52
N LEU A 136 -8.45 1.72 -20.95
CA LEU A 136 -7.90 2.96 -21.50
C LEU A 136 -6.90 2.74 -22.63
N ARG A 137 -6.37 1.52 -22.78
CA ARG A 137 -5.42 1.12 -23.83
C ARG A 137 -4.17 2.01 -23.89
N ARG A 138 -3.73 2.53 -22.73
CA ARG A 138 -2.56 3.43 -22.62
C ARG A 138 -1.21 2.72 -22.54
N GLY A 139 -1.16 1.40 -22.77
CA GLY A 139 0.08 0.62 -22.74
C GLY A 139 1.19 1.15 -23.67
N PRO A 140 0.90 1.49 -24.96
CA PRO A 140 1.89 2.07 -25.87
C PRO A 140 2.43 3.43 -25.41
N GLU A 141 1.58 4.31 -24.86
CA GLU A 141 1.96 5.61 -24.31
C GLU A 141 2.89 5.47 -23.11
N LEU A 142 2.53 4.59 -22.15
CA LEU A 142 3.39 4.28 -21.00
C LEU A 142 4.75 3.76 -21.43
N ARG A 143 4.79 2.85 -22.40
CA ARG A 143 6.05 2.33 -22.94
C ARG A 143 6.91 3.43 -23.56
N TYR A 144 6.28 4.33 -24.32
CA TYR A 144 6.98 5.45 -24.95
C TYR A 144 7.57 6.38 -23.89
N HIS A 145 6.80 6.73 -22.88
CA HIS A 145 7.26 7.56 -21.76
C HIS A 145 8.42 6.91 -20.99
N LEU A 146 8.31 5.61 -20.67
CA LEU A 146 9.37 4.87 -20.00
C LEU A 146 10.67 4.85 -20.82
N ASN A 147 10.57 4.61 -22.13
CA ASN A 147 11.74 4.54 -23.01
C ASN A 147 12.44 5.89 -23.21
N ALA A 148 11.73 7.00 -22.99
CA ALA A 148 12.35 8.33 -23.04
C ALA A 148 13.32 8.61 -21.89
N LEU A 149 13.12 7.92 -20.75
CA LEU A 149 13.89 8.13 -19.51
C LEU A 149 14.74 6.89 -19.12
N SER A 150 14.53 5.75 -19.78
CA SER A 150 15.14 4.48 -19.41
C SER A 150 16.42 4.19 -20.22
N THR A 151 17.45 3.71 -19.54
CA THR A 151 18.67 3.20 -20.18
C THR A 151 18.42 1.88 -20.92
N PHE A 152 17.48 1.06 -20.43
CA PHE A 152 17.10 -0.20 -21.07
C PHE A 152 15.77 -0.05 -21.82
N PRO A 153 15.69 -0.40 -23.11
CA PRO A 153 14.45 -0.25 -23.87
C PRO A 153 13.38 -1.24 -23.40
N VAL A 154 12.23 -0.69 -23.06
CA VAL A 154 11.03 -1.46 -22.64
C VAL A 154 10.28 -1.90 -23.89
N GLY A 155 10.21 -3.20 -24.12
CA GLY A 155 9.60 -3.82 -25.30
C GLY A 155 8.11 -4.18 -25.13
N ARG A 156 7.55 -4.87 -26.13
CA ARG A 156 6.18 -5.42 -26.08
C ARG A 156 6.00 -6.47 -24.98
N VAL A 157 7.09 -7.18 -24.64
CA VAL A 157 7.10 -8.18 -23.54
C VAL A 157 6.71 -7.54 -22.23
N TRP A 158 7.17 -6.32 -21.92
CA TRP A 158 6.78 -5.60 -20.71
C TRP A 158 5.27 -5.36 -20.63
N ILE A 159 4.64 -4.97 -21.76
CA ILE A 159 3.18 -4.78 -21.81
C ILE A 159 2.46 -6.10 -21.54
N GLY A 160 2.98 -7.22 -22.09
CA GLY A 160 2.43 -8.55 -21.82
C GLY A 160 2.60 -8.98 -20.35
N LEU A 161 3.76 -8.73 -19.76
CA LEU A 161 4.00 -9.02 -18.33
C LEU A 161 3.08 -8.20 -17.42
N VAL A 162 3.01 -6.89 -17.63
CA VAL A 162 2.19 -6.00 -16.79
C VAL A 162 0.70 -6.13 -17.11
N GLY A 163 0.33 -6.29 -18.39
CA GLY A 163 -1.07 -6.32 -18.80
C GLY A 163 -1.75 -7.68 -18.67
N VAL A 164 -0.99 -8.79 -18.65
CA VAL A 164 -1.56 -10.15 -18.61
C VAL A 164 -1.05 -10.92 -17.41
N LEU A 165 0.27 -11.11 -17.31
CA LEU A 165 0.83 -11.98 -16.27
C LEU A 165 0.57 -11.41 -14.86
N ALA A 166 0.84 -10.13 -14.65
CA ALA A 166 0.66 -9.52 -13.34
C ALA A 166 -0.81 -9.58 -12.85
N PRO A 167 -1.83 -9.14 -13.62
CA PRO A 167 -3.22 -9.23 -13.16
C PRO A 167 -3.72 -10.68 -13.04
N LEU A 168 -3.20 -11.63 -13.80
CA LEU A 168 -3.55 -13.05 -13.63
C LEU A 168 -3.00 -13.61 -12.32
N VAL A 169 -1.72 -13.40 -12.04
CA VAL A 169 -1.08 -13.89 -10.81
C VAL A 169 -1.69 -13.22 -9.58
N LEU A 170 -1.76 -11.88 -9.58
CA LEU A 170 -2.34 -11.12 -8.47
C LEU A 170 -3.83 -11.42 -8.29
N GLY A 171 -4.57 -11.57 -9.38
CA GLY A 171 -5.99 -11.94 -9.35
C GLY A 171 -6.21 -13.33 -8.77
N TYR A 172 -5.39 -14.31 -9.17
CA TYR A 172 -5.42 -15.65 -8.58
C TYR A 172 -5.12 -15.61 -7.07
N MET A 173 -4.06 -14.90 -6.67
CA MET A 173 -3.69 -14.76 -5.25
C MET A 173 -4.81 -14.07 -4.45
N LEU A 174 -5.41 -13.03 -5.02
CA LEU A 174 -6.52 -12.30 -4.39
C LEU A 174 -7.74 -13.22 -4.17
N VAL A 175 -8.16 -13.94 -5.20
CA VAL A 175 -9.31 -14.85 -5.12
C VAL A 175 -9.03 -15.98 -4.14
N ALA A 176 -7.87 -16.61 -4.21
CA ALA A 176 -7.46 -17.67 -3.28
C ALA A 176 -7.49 -17.17 -1.83
N ARG A 177 -6.94 -15.96 -1.59
CA ARG A 177 -6.93 -15.36 -0.26
C ARG A 177 -8.32 -15.03 0.27
N ILE A 178 -9.20 -14.51 -0.58
CA ILE A 178 -10.60 -14.23 -0.22
C ILE A 178 -11.33 -15.52 0.16
N ILE A 179 -11.15 -16.58 -0.62
CA ILE A 179 -11.76 -17.89 -0.32
C ILE A 179 -11.29 -18.40 1.04
N THR A 180 -9.98 -18.41 1.29
CA THR A 180 -9.42 -18.84 2.59
C THR A 180 -10.01 -18.02 3.75
N LEU A 181 -10.08 -16.69 3.62
CA LEU A 181 -10.62 -15.82 4.67
C LEU A 181 -12.12 -16.04 4.95
N ILE A 182 -12.88 -16.44 3.93
CA ILE A 182 -14.31 -16.72 4.10
C ILE A 182 -14.51 -18.12 4.70
N THR A 183 -13.69 -19.12 4.33
CA THR A 183 -13.86 -20.51 4.74
C THR A 183 -13.19 -20.83 6.08
N GLU A 184 -11.98 -20.34 6.29
CA GLU A 184 -11.15 -20.68 7.44
C GLU A 184 -11.05 -19.53 8.46
N GLY A 185 -11.33 -18.28 8.00
CA GLY A 185 -11.14 -17.08 8.82
C GLY A 185 -9.68 -16.63 8.85
N TYR A 186 -9.34 -15.88 9.87
CA TYR A 186 -7.98 -15.39 10.12
C TYR A 186 -7.66 -15.54 11.59
N ASP A 187 -6.62 -16.31 11.88
CA ASP A 187 -6.19 -16.62 13.24
C ASP A 187 -7.35 -17.14 14.12
N THR A 188 -7.32 -16.89 15.41
CA THR A 188 -8.36 -17.28 16.38
C THR A 188 -9.48 -16.25 16.52
N TYR A 189 -9.51 -15.24 15.63
CA TYR A 189 -10.50 -14.16 15.71
C TYR A 189 -11.91 -14.62 15.34
N PRO A 190 -12.94 -14.20 16.11
CA PRO A 190 -14.32 -14.54 15.78
C PRO A 190 -14.77 -13.84 14.48
N PHE A 191 -15.61 -14.51 13.70
CA PHE A 191 -16.06 -14.01 12.39
C PHE A 191 -16.71 -12.62 12.42
N TRP A 192 -17.44 -12.28 13.50
CA TRP A 192 -18.01 -10.94 13.63
C TRP A 192 -16.94 -9.85 13.70
N TYR A 193 -15.80 -10.14 14.37
CA TYR A 193 -14.67 -9.23 14.49
C TYR A 193 -13.99 -9.02 13.14
N LEU A 194 -13.77 -10.10 12.40
CA LEU A 194 -13.26 -10.05 11.02
C LEU A 194 -14.23 -9.31 10.09
N GLY A 195 -15.54 -9.44 10.33
CA GLY A 195 -16.57 -8.69 9.60
C GLY A 195 -16.46 -7.19 9.79
N VAL A 196 -16.25 -6.74 11.01
CA VAL A 196 -16.16 -5.28 11.34
C VAL A 196 -14.81 -4.70 10.92
N PHE A 197 -13.70 -5.25 11.41
CA PHE A 197 -12.37 -4.68 11.22
C PHE A 197 -11.69 -5.09 9.91
N GLY A 198 -12.05 -6.22 9.34
CA GLY A 198 -11.54 -6.70 8.07
C GLY A 198 -12.42 -6.25 6.89
N TRP A 199 -13.57 -6.90 6.71
CA TRP A 199 -14.48 -6.59 5.61
C TRP A 199 -15.07 -5.17 5.69
N GLY A 200 -15.32 -4.67 6.91
CA GLY A 200 -15.74 -3.29 7.14
C GLY A 200 -14.71 -2.28 6.66
N ALA A 201 -13.42 -2.52 6.88
CA ALA A 201 -12.34 -1.68 6.38
C ALA A 201 -12.34 -1.63 4.84
N ILE A 202 -12.48 -2.78 4.17
CA ILE A 202 -12.58 -2.86 2.70
C ILE A 202 -13.82 -2.10 2.21
N ALA A 203 -14.97 -2.25 2.87
CA ALA A 203 -16.19 -1.53 2.53
C ALA A 203 -15.98 -0.01 2.62
N VAL A 204 -15.33 0.48 3.68
CA VAL A 204 -14.98 1.91 3.85
C VAL A 204 -14.07 2.38 2.73
N LEU A 205 -13.06 1.60 2.32
CA LEU A 205 -12.18 1.93 1.20
C LEU A 205 -12.96 2.04 -0.12
N VAL A 206 -13.83 1.08 -0.41
CA VAL A 206 -14.65 1.09 -1.63
C VAL A 206 -15.63 2.26 -1.64
N ILE A 207 -16.36 2.47 -0.53
CA ILE A 207 -17.29 3.61 -0.40
C ILE A 207 -16.52 4.93 -0.51
N GLY A 208 -15.38 5.06 0.15
CA GLY A 208 -14.52 6.24 0.05
C GLY A 208 -14.03 6.52 -1.37
N ALA A 209 -13.67 5.47 -2.12
CA ALA A 209 -13.30 5.59 -3.53
C ALA A 209 -14.48 6.06 -4.40
N VAL A 210 -15.67 5.46 -4.21
CA VAL A 210 -16.89 5.86 -4.94
C VAL A 210 -17.28 7.29 -4.60
N VAL A 211 -17.36 7.65 -3.33
CA VAL A 211 -17.64 9.03 -2.90
C VAL A 211 -16.59 9.99 -3.46
N GLY A 212 -15.33 9.59 -3.38
CA GLY A 212 -14.23 10.36 -3.95
C GLY A 212 -14.41 10.62 -5.45
N THR A 213 -14.92 9.68 -6.25
CA THR A 213 -15.19 9.90 -7.69
C THR A 213 -16.39 10.79 -7.93
N LEU A 214 -17.42 10.73 -7.08
CA LEU A 214 -18.64 11.53 -7.21
C LEU A 214 -18.44 13.01 -6.87
N VAL A 215 -17.46 13.34 -6.03
CA VAL A 215 -17.12 14.75 -5.73
C VAL A 215 -16.53 15.39 -6.99
N PRO A 216 -17.16 16.47 -7.52
CA PRO A 216 -16.68 17.13 -8.73
C PRO A 216 -15.32 17.82 -8.50
N TRP A 217 -14.51 17.84 -9.54
CA TRP A 217 -13.27 18.63 -9.54
C TRP A 217 -13.61 20.11 -9.56
N ARG A 218 -13.02 20.88 -8.66
CA ARG A 218 -13.25 22.34 -8.60
C ARG A 218 -12.52 23.11 -9.70
N HIS A 219 -11.38 22.58 -10.16
CA HIS A 219 -10.70 23.08 -11.34
C HIS A 219 -10.58 21.94 -12.34
N SER A 220 -10.79 22.27 -13.64
CA SER A 220 -10.47 21.33 -14.70
C SER A 220 -8.98 21.00 -14.60
N PRO A 221 -8.57 19.73 -14.50
CA PRO A 221 -7.16 19.41 -14.57
C PRO A 221 -6.64 20.02 -15.86
N ASP A 222 -5.62 20.88 -15.77
CA ASP A 222 -4.92 21.41 -16.93
C ASP A 222 -4.60 20.24 -17.85
N PRO A 223 -4.78 20.35 -19.18
CA PRO A 223 -4.50 19.24 -20.08
C PRO A 223 -3.04 18.84 -19.89
N TYR A 224 -2.84 17.79 -19.13
CA TYR A 224 -1.51 17.25 -18.81
C TYR A 224 -0.85 16.87 -20.13
N ARG A 225 0.07 17.68 -20.61
CA ARG A 225 0.85 17.34 -21.78
C ARG A 225 1.86 16.29 -21.35
N ALA A 226 1.65 15.06 -21.79
CA ALA A 226 2.62 14.00 -21.59
C ALA A 226 4.00 14.46 -22.10
N TRP A 227 5.02 14.25 -21.29
CA TRP A 227 6.41 14.50 -21.72
C TRP A 227 7.14 13.15 -21.78
N PRO A 228 7.71 12.75 -22.93
CA PRO A 228 7.61 13.41 -24.24
C PRO A 228 6.18 13.31 -24.82
N PRO A 229 5.78 14.23 -25.75
CA PRO A 229 4.42 14.24 -26.31
C PRO A 229 4.10 12.92 -27.00
N TYR A 230 2.86 12.43 -26.84
CA TYR A 230 2.39 11.21 -27.48
C TYR A 230 1.07 11.49 -28.22
N PRO A 231 0.93 11.07 -29.49
CA PRO A 231 1.94 10.42 -30.32
C PRO A 231 3.16 11.33 -30.57
N PRO A 232 4.36 10.74 -30.82
CA PRO A 232 5.55 11.56 -31.07
C PRO A 232 5.28 12.53 -32.23
N GLU A 233 5.66 13.79 -32.07
CA GLU A 233 5.54 14.78 -33.14
C GLU A 233 6.29 14.27 -34.37
N PRO A 234 5.70 14.38 -35.59
CA PRO A 234 6.38 14.05 -36.81
C PRO A 234 7.71 14.83 -36.88
N ASP A 235 8.78 14.11 -37.09
CA ASP A 235 10.11 14.69 -37.12
C ASP A 235 10.19 15.79 -38.20
N ALA A 236 10.21 17.04 -37.78
CA ALA A 236 10.22 18.19 -38.69
C ALA A 236 11.46 18.21 -39.63
N SER A 237 12.49 17.43 -39.28
CA SER A 237 13.68 17.22 -40.10
C SER A 237 13.38 16.33 -41.32
N ARG A 238 12.49 15.33 -41.18
CA ARG A 238 12.11 14.39 -42.26
C ARG A 238 11.33 15.06 -43.40
N ASN A 239 10.56 16.10 -43.07
CA ASN A 239 9.81 16.87 -44.07
C ASN A 239 10.71 17.85 -44.86
N LYS A 240 11.90 18.20 -44.35
CA LYS A 240 12.89 19.04 -45.09
C LYS A 240 13.70 18.22 -46.09
N GLU A 241 13.87 16.93 -45.88
CA GLU A 241 14.60 16.04 -46.82
C GLU A 241 13.70 15.51 -47.95
N ALA A 242 12.39 15.38 -47.73
CA ALA A 242 11.43 14.96 -48.73
C ALA A 242 11.03 16.08 -49.73
N GLY A 243 11.43 17.32 -49.46
CA GLY A 243 11.16 18.50 -50.28
C GLY A 243 12.38 19.00 -51.06
N ARG A 244 13.48 18.24 -51.15
CA ARG A 244 14.63 18.44 -52.02
C ARG A 244 14.71 17.31 -53.05
#